data_bbb0b31778bffd4dee03350943bf8c13
#
_entry.id   bbb0b31778bffd4dee03350943bf8c13
#
_cell.length_a   1.000
_cell.length_b   1.000
_cell.length_c   1.000
_cell.angle_alpha   90.00
_cell.angle_beta   90.00
_cell.angle_gamma   90.00
#
_symmetry.space_group_name_H-M   'P 1'
#
loop_
_entity.id
_entity.type
_entity.pdbx_description
1 polymer ?
#
loop_
_entity_poly.entity_id
_entity_poly.type
_entity_poly.pdbx_seq_one_letter_code
_entity_poly.pdbx_strand_id
1 'polypeptide(L)'
;VIFDLEDSISISEKDAARKLVKHALRNFDFGDISIIVRINGRDTPYFKQDMEEIVPVGPDAIRLPKVDSAADVLAADELISRLEEINGLPKGKIGIQAMLETAHAIVNVNSIAASSTRLVGLTLGGQDLAADLGIRATKEGYELIYAKSAVIIAAKAFGLQAFDTVFTDVND
;
A
#
# COMPACT_ATOMS: atom_id res chain seq x y z
N VAL A 1 -10.01 -0.16 8.34
CA VAL A 1 -10.13 1.18 7.71
C VAL A 1 -8.86 1.50 6.97
N ILE A 2 -8.98 2.18 5.81
CA ILE A 2 -7.84 2.67 5.05
C ILE A 2 -7.96 4.18 4.93
N PHE A 3 -6.98 4.90 5.45
CA PHE A 3 -6.80 6.32 5.19
C PHE A 3 -5.93 6.50 3.95
N ASP A 4 -6.29 7.45 3.12
CA ASP A 4 -5.58 7.71 1.86
C ASP A 4 -4.90 9.07 1.86
N LEU A 5 -3.59 9.09 1.52
CA LEU A 5 -2.79 10.29 1.30
C LEU A 5 -2.37 10.44 -0.16
N GLU A 6 -2.73 9.46 -1.01
CA GLU A 6 -2.30 9.41 -2.40
C GLU A 6 -3.35 10.00 -3.36
N ASP A 7 -3.87 9.24 -4.28
CA ASP A 7 -4.65 9.72 -5.43
C ASP A 7 -5.94 10.46 -5.09
N SER A 8 -6.58 10.13 -3.95
CA SER A 8 -7.79 10.84 -3.53
C SER A 8 -7.53 12.27 -3.02
N ILE A 9 -6.26 12.65 -2.84
CA ILE A 9 -5.86 13.94 -2.27
C ILE A 9 -5.15 14.79 -3.30
N SER A 10 -5.68 15.99 -3.57
CA SER A 10 -5.03 16.95 -4.46
C SER A 10 -3.66 17.37 -3.94
N ILE A 11 -2.77 17.78 -4.85
CA ILE A 11 -1.38 18.17 -4.52
C ILE A 11 -1.34 19.29 -3.47
N SER A 12 -2.24 20.28 -3.56
CA SER A 12 -2.32 21.39 -2.60
C SER A 12 -2.74 20.98 -1.20
N GLU A 13 -3.41 19.82 -1.06
CA GLU A 13 -4.00 19.37 0.20
C GLU A 13 -3.19 18.24 0.89
N LYS A 14 -2.10 17.78 0.28
CA LYS A 14 -1.28 16.68 0.79
C LYS A 14 -0.85 16.89 2.25
N ASP A 15 -0.36 18.08 2.59
CA ASP A 15 0.09 18.41 3.95
C ASP A 15 -1.08 18.47 4.93
N ALA A 16 -2.22 19.01 4.52
CA ALA A 16 -3.41 19.08 5.36
C ALA A 16 -3.96 17.68 5.65
N ALA A 17 -4.06 16.83 4.61
CA ALA A 17 -4.52 15.45 4.73
C ALA A 17 -3.62 14.64 5.66
N ARG A 18 -2.28 14.74 5.52
CA ARG A 18 -1.31 14.06 6.40
C ARG A 18 -1.52 14.44 7.88
N LYS A 19 -1.65 15.74 8.15
CA LYS A 19 -1.90 16.24 9.51
C LYS A 19 -3.22 15.75 10.07
N LEU A 20 -4.27 15.71 9.23
CA LEU A 20 -5.59 15.22 9.62
C LEU A 20 -5.55 13.73 9.97
N VAL A 21 -4.93 12.89 9.12
CA VAL A 21 -4.77 11.45 9.38
C VAL A 21 -3.96 11.23 10.65
N LYS A 22 -2.81 11.92 10.79
CA LYS A 22 -2.00 11.87 12.02
C LYS A 22 -2.79 12.24 13.27
N HIS A 23 -3.62 13.30 13.18
CA HIS A 23 -4.48 13.72 14.29
C HIS A 23 -5.54 12.66 14.61
N ALA A 24 -6.18 12.09 13.59
CA ALA A 24 -7.16 11.05 13.76
C ALA A 24 -6.57 9.82 14.48
N LEU A 25 -5.40 9.35 14.03
CA LEU A 25 -4.73 8.19 14.62
C LEU A 25 -4.29 8.40 16.07
N ARG A 26 -4.05 9.66 16.48
CA ARG A 26 -3.67 9.98 17.86
C ARG A 26 -4.83 10.12 18.83
N ASN A 27 -6.00 10.53 18.33
CA ASN A 27 -7.06 11.03 19.20
C ASN A 27 -8.34 10.20 19.15
N PHE A 28 -8.49 9.31 18.16
CA PHE A 28 -9.65 8.42 18.09
C PHE A 28 -9.24 7.00 18.45
N ASP A 29 -10.10 6.34 19.21
CA ASP A 29 -9.99 4.90 19.46
C ASP A 29 -10.78 4.17 18.36
N PHE A 30 -10.08 3.34 17.61
CA PHE A 30 -10.66 2.52 16.55
C PHE A 30 -11.03 1.09 17.00
N GLY A 31 -10.82 0.77 18.28
CA GLY A 31 -11.07 -0.57 18.82
C GLY A 31 -10.26 -1.64 18.08
N ASP A 32 -10.93 -2.74 17.74
CA ASP A 32 -10.31 -3.89 17.04
C ASP A 32 -10.21 -3.71 15.51
N ILE A 33 -10.46 -2.51 15.00
CA ILE A 33 -10.43 -2.25 13.55
C ILE A 33 -8.98 -2.01 13.10
N SER A 34 -8.50 -2.82 12.17
CA SER A 34 -7.17 -2.61 11.57
C SER A 34 -7.12 -1.30 10.79
N ILE A 35 -6.09 -0.51 11.08
CA ILE A 35 -5.85 0.80 10.49
C ILE A 35 -4.68 0.73 9.52
N ILE A 36 -4.95 1.07 8.29
CA ILE A 36 -3.97 1.11 7.20
C ILE A 36 -3.90 2.54 6.68
N VAL A 37 -2.71 3.02 6.35
CA VAL A 37 -2.54 4.31 5.70
C VAL A 37 -1.86 4.10 4.35
N ARG A 38 -2.56 4.47 3.25
CA ARG A 38 -1.95 4.54 1.93
C ARG A 38 -1.18 5.86 1.83
N ILE A 39 0.12 5.76 1.69
CA ILE A 39 1.04 6.90 1.54
C ILE A 39 1.31 7.19 0.07
N ASN A 40 1.97 8.30 -0.21
CA ASN A 40 2.42 8.63 -1.57
C ASN A 40 3.57 7.72 -2.01
N GLY A 41 3.69 7.51 -3.33
CA GLY A 41 4.72 6.66 -3.92
C GLY A 41 6.15 7.16 -3.65
N ARG A 42 7.10 6.23 -3.66
CA ARG A 42 8.54 6.49 -3.39
C ARG A 42 9.16 7.58 -4.25
N ASP A 43 8.70 7.71 -5.48
CA ASP A 43 9.23 8.67 -6.46
C ASP A 43 8.69 10.09 -6.25
N THR A 44 7.82 10.27 -5.26
CA THR A 44 7.22 11.57 -4.97
C THR A 44 7.96 12.30 -3.85
N PRO A 45 7.93 13.62 -3.81
CA PRO A 45 8.51 14.39 -2.71
C PRO A 45 7.78 14.19 -1.37
N TYR A 46 6.59 13.57 -1.40
CA TYR A 46 5.74 13.39 -0.21
C TYR A 46 6.05 12.12 0.57
N PHE A 47 6.63 11.10 -0.08
CA PHE A 47 6.89 9.78 0.52
C PHE A 47 7.58 9.86 1.89
N LYS A 48 8.70 10.59 1.92
CA LYS A 48 9.50 10.69 3.16
C LYS A 48 8.72 11.37 4.27
N GLN A 49 8.02 12.46 3.97
CA GLN A 49 7.22 13.18 4.94
C GLN A 49 6.04 12.34 5.45
N ASP A 50 5.38 11.58 4.57
CA ASP A 50 4.30 10.68 4.95
C ASP A 50 4.82 9.64 5.95
N MET A 51 5.96 9.00 5.66
CA MET A 51 6.57 8.03 6.56
C MET A 51 6.93 8.64 7.91
N GLU A 52 7.62 9.79 7.92
CA GLU A 52 8.08 10.47 9.14
C GLU A 52 6.93 10.94 10.04
N GLU A 53 5.75 11.22 9.47
CA GLU A 53 4.61 11.67 10.26
C GLU A 53 3.62 10.56 10.62
N ILE A 54 3.49 9.52 9.78
CA ILE A 54 2.49 8.46 9.98
C ILE A 54 3.06 7.28 10.77
N VAL A 55 4.28 6.84 10.52
CA VAL A 55 4.89 5.73 11.28
C VAL A 55 4.89 5.99 12.80
N PRO A 56 5.25 7.20 13.31
CA PRO A 56 5.25 7.47 14.74
C PRO A 56 3.89 7.39 15.44
N VAL A 57 2.79 7.44 14.71
CA VAL A 57 1.44 7.31 15.29
C VAL A 57 0.92 5.87 15.27
N GLY A 58 1.71 4.94 14.72
CA GLY A 58 1.55 3.49 14.91
C GLY A 58 0.33 2.87 14.24
N PRO A 59 0.05 3.13 12.94
CA PRO A 59 -0.95 2.36 12.22
C PRO A 59 -0.60 0.86 12.20
N ASP A 60 -1.54 -0.01 11.89
CA ASP A 60 -1.25 -1.45 11.78
C ASP A 60 -0.44 -1.76 10.52
N ALA A 61 -0.66 -1.02 9.43
CA ALA A 61 0.13 -1.18 8.22
C ALA A 61 0.22 0.12 7.41
N ILE A 62 1.31 0.23 6.66
CA ILE A 62 1.48 1.19 5.56
C ILE A 62 1.15 0.49 4.25
N ARG A 63 0.22 1.05 3.47
CA ARG A 63 0.00 0.63 2.09
C ARG A 63 0.93 1.44 1.19
N LEU A 64 1.87 0.72 0.57
CA LEU A 64 2.89 1.27 -0.31
C LEU A 64 2.40 1.15 -1.77
N PRO A 65 2.08 2.26 -2.45
CA PRO A 65 1.69 2.22 -3.85
C PRO A 65 2.90 2.03 -4.76
N LYS A 66 2.65 1.64 -6.00
CA LYS A 66 3.64 1.56 -7.09
C LYS A 66 4.88 0.73 -6.73
N VAL A 67 4.64 -0.42 -6.12
CA VAL A 67 5.71 -1.39 -5.83
C VAL A 67 6.01 -2.21 -7.07
N ASP A 68 7.20 -2.04 -7.62
CA ASP A 68 7.64 -2.73 -8.84
C ASP A 68 8.64 -3.86 -8.57
N SER A 69 9.27 -3.85 -7.41
CA SER A 69 10.33 -4.80 -7.08
C SER A 69 10.43 -5.10 -5.58
N ALA A 70 11.15 -6.17 -5.25
CA ALA A 70 11.54 -6.48 -3.88
C ALA A 70 12.32 -5.33 -3.20
N ALA A 71 13.13 -4.61 -3.98
CA ALA A 71 13.91 -3.48 -3.47
C ALA A 71 13.03 -2.33 -2.95
N ASP A 72 11.83 -2.14 -3.50
CA ASP A 72 10.90 -1.11 -3.05
C ASP A 72 10.36 -1.43 -1.66
N VAL A 73 10.00 -2.69 -1.45
CA VAL A 73 9.54 -3.18 -0.13
C VAL A 73 10.66 -3.11 0.90
N LEU A 74 11.87 -3.55 0.53
CA LEU A 74 13.04 -3.54 1.43
C LEU A 74 13.42 -2.12 1.87
N ALA A 75 13.39 -1.16 0.96
CA ALA A 75 13.68 0.23 1.30
C ALA A 75 12.59 0.84 2.22
N ALA A 76 11.33 0.48 2.03
CA ALA A 76 10.26 0.90 2.94
C ALA A 76 10.40 0.23 4.32
N ASP A 77 10.74 -1.06 4.37
CA ASP A 77 10.98 -1.80 5.62
C ASP A 77 12.13 -1.19 6.43
N GLU A 78 13.25 -0.88 5.77
CA GLU A 78 14.39 -0.21 6.43
C GLU A 78 13.98 1.14 7.04
N LEU A 79 13.25 1.96 6.29
CA LEU A 79 12.78 3.26 6.77
C LEU A 79 11.80 3.12 7.93
N ILE A 80 10.82 2.20 7.85
CA ILE A 80 9.86 1.94 8.93
C ILE A 80 10.61 1.46 10.16
N SER A 81 11.54 0.50 10.02
CA SER A 81 12.33 -0.03 11.13
C SER A 81 13.12 1.06 11.87
N ARG A 82 13.74 1.97 11.11
CA ARG A 82 14.44 3.12 11.67
C ARG A 82 13.49 4.08 12.41
N LEU A 83 12.32 4.34 11.83
CA LEU A 83 11.34 5.24 12.44
C LEU A 83 10.70 4.62 13.69
N GLU A 84 10.46 3.31 13.71
CA GLU A 84 10.02 2.58 14.91
C GLU A 84 11.05 2.74 16.04
N GLU A 85 12.35 2.52 15.75
CA GLU A 85 13.43 2.64 16.73
C GLU A 85 13.53 4.05 17.30
N ILE A 86 13.57 5.09 16.45
CA ILE A 86 13.68 6.49 16.89
C ILE A 86 12.49 6.93 17.74
N ASN A 87 11.30 6.39 17.46
CA ASN A 87 10.07 6.77 18.16
C ASN A 87 9.70 5.80 19.31
N GLY A 88 10.55 4.85 19.64
CA GLY A 88 10.32 3.90 20.73
C GLY A 88 9.16 2.94 20.50
N LEU A 89 8.82 2.68 19.25
CA LEU A 89 7.82 1.67 18.87
C LEU A 89 8.45 0.27 18.83
N PRO A 90 7.66 -0.78 19.10
CA PRO A 90 8.15 -2.14 18.95
C PRO A 90 8.59 -2.40 17.50
N LYS A 91 9.80 -2.92 17.34
CA LYS A 91 10.33 -3.27 16.01
C LYS A 91 9.46 -4.31 15.31
N GLY A 92 9.12 -4.06 14.07
CA GLY A 92 8.30 -4.96 13.27
C GLY A 92 6.80 -4.86 13.55
N LYS A 93 6.35 -3.87 14.34
CA LYS A 93 4.94 -3.67 14.66
C LYS A 93 4.13 -3.30 13.42
N ILE A 94 4.64 -2.39 12.58
CA ILE A 94 3.88 -1.84 11.45
C ILE A 94 4.11 -2.72 10.23
N GLY A 95 3.04 -3.30 9.69
CA GLY A 95 3.08 -4.11 8.48
C GLY A 95 3.22 -3.26 7.20
N ILE A 96 3.52 -3.93 6.09
CA ILE A 96 3.50 -3.35 4.75
C ILE A 96 2.45 -4.08 3.92
N GLN A 97 1.59 -3.33 3.23
CA GLN A 97 0.78 -3.83 2.12
C GLN A 97 1.33 -3.25 0.82
N ALA A 98 1.81 -4.10 -0.08
CA ALA A 98 2.32 -3.67 -1.38
C ALA A 98 1.19 -3.57 -2.40
N MET A 99 1.05 -2.41 -3.08
CA MET A 99 0.18 -2.27 -4.24
C MET A 99 0.95 -2.53 -5.53
N LEU A 100 0.43 -3.44 -6.33
CA LEU A 100 0.96 -3.91 -7.60
C LEU A 100 0.11 -3.30 -8.72
N GLU A 101 0.68 -2.36 -9.45
CA GLU A 101 -0.06 -1.45 -10.32
C GLU A 101 0.53 -1.35 -11.72
N THR A 102 1.60 -2.10 -12.00
CA THR A 102 2.31 -2.10 -13.27
C THR A 102 2.53 -3.52 -13.78
N ALA A 103 2.77 -3.67 -15.08
CA ALA A 103 3.17 -4.93 -15.67
C ALA A 103 4.45 -5.47 -15.03
N HIS A 104 5.39 -4.57 -14.70
CA HIS A 104 6.64 -4.93 -14.03
C HIS A 104 6.41 -5.53 -12.64
N ALA A 105 5.49 -4.94 -11.86
CA ALA A 105 5.08 -5.47 -10.56
C ALA A 105 4.50 -6.89 -10.66
N ILE A 106 3.66 -7.14 -11.67
CA ILE A 106 3.04 -8.46 -11.86
C ILE A 106 4.07 -9.51 -12.25
N VAL A 107 5.02 -9.18 -13.12
CA VAL A 107 6.13 -10.09 -13.46
C VAL A 107 7.00 -10.41 -12.24
N ASN A 108 7.18 -9.46 -11.33
CA ASN A 108 8.02 -9.59 -10.14
C ASN A 108 7.26 -10.03 -8.87
N VAL A 109 5.97 -10.36 -8.96
CA VAL A 109 5.10 -10.59 -7.80
C VAL A 109 5.66 -11.60 -6.79
N ASN A 110 6.30 -12.67 -7.25
CA ASN A 110 6.88 -13.68 -6.35
C ASN A 110 8.09 -13.13 -5.56
N SER A 111 8.96 -12.37 -6.21
CA SER A 111 10.11 -11.74 -5.53
C SER A 111 9.67 -10.65 -4.56
N ILE A 112 8.62 -9.91 -4.90
CA ILE A 112 7.99 -8.94 -4.02
C ILE A 112 7.40 -9.65 -2.80
N ALA A 113 6.60 -10.71 -3.01
CA ALA A 113 5.96 -11.46 -1.94
C ALA A 113 6.95 -12.09 -0.94
N ALA A 114 8.14 -12.46 -1.42
CA ALA A 114 9.20 -13.06 -0.59
C ALA A 114 10.11 -12.03 0.11
N SER A 115 9.96 -10.73 -0.15
CA SER A 115 11.00 -9.73 0.12
C SER A 115 11.19 -9.37 1.59
N SER A 116 10.14 -9.40 2.39
CA SER A 116 10.20 -8.96 3.79
C SER A 116 9.18 -9.70 4.66
N THR A 117 9.58 -10.01 5.89
CA THR A 117 8.68 -10.55 6.92
C THR A 117 7.67 -9.53 7.43
N ARG A 118 7.88 -8.25 7.13
CA ARG A 118 6.96 -7.15 7.44
C ARG A 118 5.79 -7.08 6.44
N LEU A 119 5.94 -7.72 5.27
CA LEU A 119 4.88 -7.75 4.28
C LEU A 119 3.70 -8.57 4.80
N VAL A 120 2.52 -7.95 4.86
CA VAL A 120 1.29 -8.59 5.36
C VAL A 120 0.25 -8.81 4.27
N GLY A 121 0.39 -8.14 3.12
CA GLY A 121 -0.56 -8.29 2.03
C GLY A 121 -0.08 -7.72 0.71
N LEU A 122 -0.69 -8.23 -0.35
CA LEU A 122 -0.56 -7.74 -1.73
C LEU A 122 -1.92 -7.18 -2.17
N THR A 123 -1.90 -6.02 -2.78
CA THR A 123 -3.09 -5.36 -3.33
C THR A 123 -2.92 -5.17 -4.82
N LEU A 124 -3.93 -5.51 -5.62
CA LEU A 124 -3.93 -5.18 -7.03
C LEU A 124 -4.51 -3.77 -7.24
N GLY A 125 -3.75 -2.86 -7.86
CA GLY A 125 -4.22 -1.57 -8.35
C GLY A 125 -4.67 -1.66 -9.79
N GLY A 126 -5.88 -2.19 -10.03
CA GLY A 126 -6.33 -2.60 -11.36
C GLY A 126 -6.52 -1.44 -12.34
N GLN A 127 -6.83 -0.23 -11.88
CA GLN A 127 -6.98 0.93 -12.76
C GLN A 127 -5.64 1.39 -13.31
N ASP A 128 -4.66 1.56 -12.43
CA ASP A 128 -3.31 1.96 -12.83
C ASP A 128 -2.63 0.86 -13.65
N LEU A 129 -2.85 -0.41 -13.31
CA LEU A 129 -2.37 -1.51 -14.12
C LEU A 129 -2.98 -1.52 -15.52
N ALA A 130 -4.28 -1.26 -15.66
CA ALA A 130 -4.91 -1.16 -16.97
C ALA A 130 -4.34 0.01 -17.79
N ALA A 131 -4.06 1.13 -17.14
CA ALA A 131 -3.42 2.29 -17.77
C ALA A 131 -1.98 1.97 -18.20
N ASP A 132 -1.18 1.31 -17.34
CA ASP A 132 0.19 0.89 -17.64
C ASP A 132 0.24 -0.11 -18.81
N LEU A 133 -0.71 -1.04 -18.85
CA LEU A 133 -0.84 -2.00 -19.97
C LEU A 133 -1.40 -1.37 -21.27
N GLY A 134 -1.89 -0.12 -21.22
CA GLY A 134 -2.52 0.53 -22.36
C GLY A 134 -3.84 -0.13 -22.80
N ILE A 135 -4.55 -0.78 -21.87
CA ILE A 135 -5.80 -1.48 -22.15
C ILE A 135 -6.99 -0.76 -21.50
N ARG A 136 -8.18 -0.98 -22.06
CA ARG A 136 -9.42 -0.47 -21.47
C ARG A 136 -9.92 -1.44 -20.41
N ALA A 137 -10.11 -0.96 -19.19
CA ALA A 137 -10.80 -1.72 -18.17
C ALA A 137 -12.27 -1.94 -18.55
N THR A 138 -12.74 -3.18 -18.41
CA THR A 138 -14.14 -3.58 -18.68
C THR A 138 -14.82 -3.93 -17.36
N LYS A 139 -16.14 -3.96 -17.35
CA LYS A 139 -16.93 -4.37 -16.17
C LYS A 139 -16.67 -5.83 -15.80
N GLU A 140 -16.48 -6.68 -16.80
CA GLU A 140 -16.20 -8.11 -16.63
C GLU A 140 -14.78 -8.37 -16.07
N GLY A 141 -13.82 -7.46 -16.31
CA GLY A 141 -12.46 -7.51 -15.76
C GLY A 141 -11.62 -8.69 -16.25
N TYR A 142 -11.98 -9.30 -17.37
CA TYR A 142 -11.23 -10.45 -17.92
C TYR A 142 -9.79 -10.10 -18.31
N GLU A 143 -9.55 -8.88 -18.71
CA GLU A 143 -8.22 -8.36 -19.04
C GLU A 143 -7.24 -8.39 -17.89
N LEU A 144 -7.73 -8.38 -16.65
CA LEU A 144 -6.91 -8.41 -15.43
C LEU A 144 -6.86 -9.80 -14.78
N ILE A 145 -7.49 -10.82 -15.37
CA ILE A 145 -7.62 -12.15 -14.72
C ILE A 145 -6.27 -12.79 -14.42
N TYR A 146 -5.30 -12.62 -15.31
CA TYR A 146 -3.94 -13.12 -15.08
C TYR A 146 -3.28 -12.41 -13.87
N ALA A 147 -3.35 -11.09 -13.83
CA ALA A 147 -2.78 -10.31 -12.74
C ALA A 147 -3.43 -10.64 -11.39
N LYS A 148 -4.76 -10.73 -11.34
CA LYS A 148 -5.52 -11.16 -10.16
C LYS A 148 -5.07 -12.54 -9.68
N SER A 149 -4.99 -13.50 -10.59
CA SER A 149 -4.58 -14.87 -10.27
C SER A 149 -3.14 -14.92 -9.77
N ALA A 150 -2.22 -14.20 -10.40
CA ALA A 150 -0.81 -14.13 -9.99
C ALA A 150 -0.66 -13.55 -8.58
N VAL A 151 -1.36 -12.46 -8.27
CA VAL A 151 -1.35 -11.83 -6.94
C VAL A 151 -1.92 -12.77 -5.88
N ILE A 152 -3.05 -13.43 -6.15
CA ILE A 152 -3.68 -14.37 -5.20
C ILE A 152 -2.75 -15.55 -4.92
N ILE A 153 -2.17 -16.13 -5.97
CA ILE A 153 -1.29 -17.31 -5.84
C ILE A 153 -0.02 -16.93 -5.07
N ALA A 154 0.61 -15.81 -5.40
CA ALA A 154 1.81 -15.33 -4.70
C ALA A 154 1.48 -15.01 -3.24
N ALA A 155 0.41 -14.26 -2.96
CA ALA A 155 0.02 -13.97 -1.59
C ALA A 155 -0.18 -15.26 -0.78
N LYS A 156 -0.87 -16.23 -1.34
CA LYS A 156 -1.13 -17.49 -0.65
C LYS A 156 0.12 -18.32 -0.43
N ALA A 157 1.03 -18.35 -1.40
CA ALA A 157 2.29 -19.09 -1.31
C ALA A 157 3.20 -18.56 -0.17
N PHE A 158 3.14 -17.26 0.12
CA PHE A 158 3.94 -16.60 1.15
C PHE A 158 3.17 -16.25 2.43
N GLY A 159 1.94 -16.75 2.59
CA GLY A 159 1.13 -16.53 3.81
C GLY A 159 0.59 -15.11 3.95
N LEU A 160 0.51 -14.36 2.85
CA LEU A 160 0.05 -12.97 2.80
C LEU A 160 -1.46 -12.89 2.53
N GLN A 161 -2.07 -11.76 2.88
CA GLN A 161 -3.42 -11.42 2.44
C GLN A 161 -3.39 -10.93 0.98
N ALA A 162 -4.43 -11.27 0.21
CA ALA A 162 -4.64 -10.74 -1.13
C ALA A 162 -5.84 -9.79 -1.14
N PHE A 163 -5.65 -8.61 -1.71
CA PHE A 163 -6.70 -7.61 -1.86
C PHE A 163 -6.91 -7.33 -3.35
N ASP A 164 -8.16 -7.38 -3.78
CA ASP A 164 -8.52 -7.03 -5.16
C ASP A 164 -8.60 -5.50 -5.32
N THR A 165 -8.72 -5.08 -6.57
CA THR A 165 -8.97 -3.69 -6.96
C THR A 165 -10.36 -3.22 -6.50
N VAL A 166 -10.54 -1.90 -6.45
CA VAL A 166 -11.84 -1.31 -6.17
C VAL A 166 -12.83 -1.57 -7.33
N PHE A 167 -14.09 -1.80 -7.00
CA PHE A 167 -15.16 -1.82 -7.97
C PHE A 167 -15.65 -0.38 -8.19
N THR A 168 -15.59 0.10 -9.42
CA THR A 168 -15.78 1.52 -9.73
C THR A 168 -17.16 1.90 -10.21
N ASP A 169 -18.02 0.92 -10.53
CA ASP A 169 -19.41 1.19 -10.90
C ASP A 169 -20.25 1.41 -9.64
N VAL A 170 -20.48 2.68 -9.32
CA VAL A 170 -21.27 3.08 -8.14
C VAL A 170 -22.78 2.87 -8.29
N ASN A 171 -23.22 2.46 -9.47
CA ASN A 171 -24.64 2.24 -9.79
C ASN A 171 -25.01 0.75 -9.89
N ASP A 172 -24.08 -0.17 -9.69
CA ASP A 172 -24.28 -1.61 -9.74
C ASP A 172 -24.37 -2.23 -8.35
#